data_05edfd480dd08f2d07892081bbf0462e
#
_entry.id   05edfd480dd08f2d07892081bbf0462e
#
_cell.length_a   1.000
_cell.length_b   1.000
_cell.length_c   1.000
_cell.angle_alpha   90.00
_cell.angle_beta   90.00
_cell.angle_gamma   90.00
#
_symmetry.space_group_name_H-M   'P 1'
#
loop_
_entity.id
_entity.type
_entity.pdbx_description
1 polymer ?
#
loop_
_entity_poly.entity_id
_entity_poly.type
_entity_poly.pdbx_seq_one_letter_code
_entity_poly.pdbx_strand_id
1 'polypeptide(L)'
;MWRIIFSLLLVSAASAQTEHPVLALGSPAPEFSLPGIDGKVHRLADYAASPVLVVVFTCNHCPIAQMYEQRIQKLETDYRDRGVAVVAIQPNDPKAIRIDELDSSDISDSLEEMKMRAAYKDLHYTYLYDGDTQSVTRALGPRATPHVFIFDKQRKLRYEGRMDNSYRTEMVKTQDARNAIEALLAGLEVPVQHTGVFGCSTKWQEKSAESAEALRKIASQPVKLEMATAEDLQQLHANSTNHMRLVSFWATWCGACIDEFTDFQDIFQMYKNRDLELVTVSTNMPDEKADVMRMLEKKHATSRNLLFASDETAALQAAFDPTWESAVPYTVLFDANGKVLYRGLGSVDILQLRRTILGNLPAAYAGFTQYWKTGSSQNEPVKSGRR
;
A
#
# COMPACT_ATOMS: atom_id res chain seq x y z
N MET A 1 30.30 19.79 58.67
CA MET A 1 29.35 18.95 57.89
C MET A 1 29.19 19.56 56.49
N TRP A 2 29.92 19.03 55.52
CA TRP A 2 29.97 19.54 54.16
C TRP A 2 29.04 18.66 53.31
N ARG A 3 27.97 19.22 52.76
CA ARG A 3 27.05 18.52 51.84
C ARG A 3 27.57 18.66 50.41
N ILE A 4 28.00 17.56 49.82
CA ILE A 4 28.35 17.46 48.41
C ILE A 4 27.03 17.24 47.65
N ILE A 5 26.65 18.23 46.82
CA ILE A 5 25.51 18.12 45.90
C ILE A 5 26.04 17.49 44.59
N PHE A 6 25.65 16.26 44.30
CA PHE A 6 25.89 15.62 43.03
C PHE A 6 24.80 16.08 42.01
N SER A 7 25.18 16.99 41.14
CA SER A 7 24.33 17.33 39.98
C SER A 7 24.44 16.24 38.95
N LEU A 8 23.37 15.44 38.78
CA LEU A 8 23.19 14.54 37.64
C LEU A 8 22.91 15.38 36.39
N LEU A 9 23.89 15.48 35.49
CA LEU A 9 23.70 15.96 34.13
C LEU A 9 22.95 14.86 33.33
N LEU A 10 21.64 15.04 33.13
CA LEU A 10 20.86 14.30 32.16
C LEU A 10 21.30 14.75 30.76
N VAL A 11 22.16 13.97 30.12
CA VAL A 11 22.44 14.11 28.69
C VAL A 11 21.23 13.55 27.93
N SER A 12 20.34 14.44 27.50
CA SER A 12 19.31 14.10 26.53
C SER A 12 20.01 13.78 25.22
N ALA A 13 20.10 12.50 24.85
CA ALA A 13 20.45 12.09 23.52
C ALA A 13 19.27 12.52 22.60
N ALA A 14 19.35 13.72 22.04
CA ALA A 14 18.53 14.09 20.90
C ALA A 14 18.93 13.13 19.76
N SER A 15 18.04 12.22 19.36
CA SER A 15 18.20 11.46 18.13
C SER A 15 18.26 12.49 16.99
N ALA A 16 19.44 12.71 16.44
CA ALA A 16 19.61 13.53 15.25
C ALA A 16 18.81 12.84 14.14
N GLN A 17 17.70 13.43 13.76
CA GLN A 17 16.93 13.00 12.60
C GLN A 17 17.85 13.16 11.39
N THR A 18 18.17 12.07 10.72
CA THR A 18 19.05 12.11 9.53
C THR A 18 18.36 12.97 8.48
N GLU A 19 18.89 14.17 8.24
CA GLU A 19 18.35 15.05 7.20
C GLU A 19 18.81 14.53 5.83
N HIS A 20 17.87 14.36 4.91
CA HIS A 20 18.10 14.05 3.50
C HIS A 20 17.81 15.32 2.68
N PRO A 21 18.82 16.22 2.49
CA PRO A 21 18.61 17.47 1.79
C PRO A 21 18.26 17.24 0.32
N VAL A 22 17.35 18.03 -0.20
CA VAL A 22 17.03 18.03 -1.62
C VAL A 22 18.25 18.53 -2.41
N LEU A 23 18.56 17.88 -3.54
CA LEU A 23 19.68 18.27 -4.41
C LEU A 23 19.54 19.72 -4.84
N ALA A 24 20.61 20.50 -4.68
CA ALA A 24 20.61 21.92 -5.02
C ALA A 24 20.47 22.16 -6.54
N LEU A 25 19.72 23.18 -6.95
CA LEU A 25 19.63 23.60 -8.35
C LEU A 25 21.00 23.84 -8.96
N GLY A 26 21.18 23.47 -10.23
CA GLY A 26 22.47 23.54 -10.94
C GLY A 26 23.43 22.38 -10.63
N SER A 27 23.15 21.54 -9.64
CA SER A 27 23.96 20.34 -9.36
C SER A 27 23.85 19.31 -10.49
N PRO A 28 24.89 18.49 -10.70
CA PRO A 28 24.81 17.40 -11.67
C PRO A 28 23.87 16.29 -11.19
N ALA A 29 23.22 15.60 -12.13
CA ALA A 29 22.47 14.39 -11.83
C ALA A 29 23.39 13.33 -11.21
N PRO A 30 22.99 12.67 -10.13
CA PRO A 30 23.77 11.57 -9.57
C PRO A 30 23.78 10.37 -10.52
N GLU A 31 24.90 9.66 -10.55
CA GLU A 31 24.99 8.38 -11.25
C GLU A 31 24.06 7.35 -10.60
N PHE A 32 23.46 6.52 -11.43
CA PHE A 32 22.64 5.40 -10.95
C PHE A 32 22.76 4.17 -11.85
N SER A 33 22.47 3.04 -11.23
CA SER A 33 22.33 1.74 -11.87
C SER A 33 21.27 0.96 -11.10
N LEU A 34 20.03 1.03 -11.57
CA LEU A 34 18.85 0.53 -10.85
C LEU A 34 18.09 -0.54 -11.64
N PRO A 35 17.54 -1.56 -10.99
CA PRO A 35 16.67 -2.53 -11.64
C PRO A 35 15.32 -1.89 -12.00
N GLY A 36 14.82 -2.20 -13.20
CA GLY A 36 13.51 -1.80 -13.68
C GLY A 36 12.48 -2.92 -13.57
N ILE A 37 11.21 -2.55 -13.60
CA ILE A 37 10.09 -3.52 -13.66
C ILE A 37 10.13 -4.38 -14.94
N ASP A 38 10.84 -3.94 -15.98
CA ASP A 38 11.05 -4.64 -17.24
C ASP A 38 12.15 -5.73 -17.15
N GLY A 39 12.70 -5.94 -15.95
CA GLY A 39 13.77 -6.91 -15.70
C GLY A 39 15.17 -6.48 -16.15
N LYS A 40 15.34 -5.25 -16.61
CA LYS A 40 16.62 -4.69 -17.02
C LYS A 40 17.21 -3.79 -15.93
N VAL A 41 18.51 -3.56 -16.02
CA VAL A 41 19.21 -2.55 -15.23
C VAL A 41 19.37 -1.29 -16.08
N HIS A 42 18.88 -0.17 -15.58
CA HIS A 42 18.95 1.14 -16.21
C HIS A 42 20.00 2.01 -15.53
N ARG A 43 20.79 2.73 -16.34
CA ARG A 43 21.87 3.62 -15.88
C ARG A 43 21.63 5.03 -16.36
N LEU A 44 22.16 6.02 -15.65
CA LEU A 44 22.10 7.42 -16.10
C LEU A 44 22.61 7.58 -17.53
N ALA A 45 23.67 6.86 -17.89
CA ALA A 45 24.28 6.89 -19.23
C ALA A 45 23.32 6.47 -20.36
N ASP A 46 22.33 5.64 -20.09
CA ASP A 46 21.35 5.19 -21.09
C ASP A 46 20.49 6.35 -21.62
N TYR A 47 20.41 7.45 -20.87
CA TYR A 47 19.66 8.64 -21.22
C TYR A 47 20.54 9.78 -21.76
N ALA A 48 21.83 9.55 -22.03
CA ALA A 48 22.80 10.58 -22.43
C ALA A 48 22.38 11.39 -23.68
N ALA A 49 21.65 10.78 -24.61
CA ALA A 49 21.17 11.42 -25.83
C ALA A 49 19.96 12.36 -25.60
N SER A 50 19.23 12.20 -24.51
CA SER A 50 18.01 12.97 -24.24
C SER A 50 18.32 14.42 -23.90
N PRO A 51 17.69 15.41 -24.56
CA PRO A 51 17.87 16.83 -24.26
C PRO A 51 17.37 17.23 -22.86
N VAL A 52 16.40 16.49 -22.33
CA VAL A 52 15.84 16.67 -20.98
C VAL A 52 15.66 15.30 -20.33
N LEU A 53 16.08 15.18 -19.08
CA LEU A 53 15.81 14.00 -18.24
C LEU A 53 14.87 14.42 -17.11
N VAL A 54 13.75 13.74 -17.00
CA VAL A 54 12.75 13.89 -15.93
C VAL A 54 12.83 12.67 -15.03
N VAL A 55 13.16 12.86 -13.76
CA VAL A 55 13.09 11.84 -12.71
C VAL A 55 11.87 12.13 -11.84
N VAL A 56 10.98 11.13 -11.69
CA VAL A 56 9.78 11.24 -10.86
C VAL A 56 9.84 10.20 -9.76
N PHE A 57 10.03 10.63 -8.53
CA PHE A 57 9.86 9.72 -7.39
C PHE A 57 8.38 9.43 -7.19
N THR A 58 8.02 8.15 -7.20
CA THR A 58 6.65 7.67 -7.04
C THR A 58 6.64 6.31 -6.33
N CYS A 59 5.48 5.81 -5.89
CA CYS A 59 5.39 4.54 -5.17
C CYS A 59 3.98 3.95 -5.25
N ASN A 60 3.82 2.68 -4.85
CA ASN A 60 2.55 1.98 -4.91
C ASN A 60 1.61 2.36 -3.77
N HIS A 61 2.15 2.49 -2.52
CA HIS A 61 1.30 2.62 -1.33
C HIS A 61 0.65 4.00 -1.16
N CYS A 62 1.29 5.06 -1.67
CA CYS A 62 0.82 6.42 -1.48
C CYS A 62 -0.41 6.73 -2.35
N PRO A 63 -1.59 7.06 -1.79
CA PRO A 63 -2.79 7.36 -2.56
C PRO A 63 -2.61 8.57 -3.49
N ILE A 64 -1.81 9.54 -3.11
CA ILE A 64 -1.50 10.68 -3.98
C ILE A 64 -0.63 10.23 -5.16
N ALA A 65 0.41 9.42 -4.94
CA ALA A 65 1.24 8.89 -6.03
C ALA A 65 0.42 8.05 -7.03
N GLN A 66 -0.51 7.22 -6.54
CA GLN A 66 -1.44 6.45 -7.36
C GLN A 66 -2.26 7.34 -8.30
N MET A 67 -2.72 8.49 -7.85
CA MET A 67 -3.47 9.46 -8.68
C MET A 67 -2.61 10.11 -9.77
N TYR A 68 -1.27 9.99 -9.68
CA TYR A 68 -0.34 10.49 -10.68
C TYR A 68 0.15 9.44 -11.66
N GLU A 69 -0.09 8.14 -11.46
CA GLU A 69 0.39 7.07 -12.35
C GLU A 69 0.06 7.34 -13.82
N GLN A 70 -1.21 7.62 -14.14
CA GLN A 70 -1.64 7.94 -15.50
C GLN A 70 -1.11 9.28 -16.01
N ARG A 71 -0.80 10.23 -15.13
CA ARG A 71 -0.18 11.51 -15.53
C ARG A 71 1.30 11.34 -15.86
N ILE A 72 2.00 10.45 -15.14
CA ILE A 72 3.39 10.07 -15.47
C ILE A 72 3.41 9.36 -16.83
N GLN A 73 2.48 8.43 -17.04
CA GLN A 73 2.31 7.73 -18.31
C GLN A 73 2.07 8.72 -19.46
N LYS A 74 1.15 9.67 -19.25
CA LYS A 74 0.85 10.69 -20.24
C LYS A 74 2.02 11.65 -20.47
N LEU A 75 2.77 12.01 -19.43
CA LEU A 75 3.96 12.85 -19.57
C LEU A 75 5.01 12.15 -20.44
N GLU A 76 5.28 10.88 -20.18
CA GLU A 76 6.21 10.09 -20.98
C GLU A 76 5.76 10.00 -22.44
N THR A 77 4.49 9.68 -22.69
CA THR A 77 3.93 9.54 -24.04
C THR A 77 3.97 10.87 -24.81
N ASP A 78 3.59 11.99 -24.19
CA ASP A 78 3.53 13.30 -24.84
C ASP A 78 4.91 13.84 -25.25
N TYR A 79 5.98 13.43 -24.56
CA TYR A 79 7.32 13.98 -24.77
C TYR A 79 8.35 13.00 -25.38
N ARG A 80 8.00 11.73 -25.51
CA ARG A 80 8.88 10.68 -26.06
C ARG A 80 9.44 11.06 -27.42
N ASP A 81 8.60 11.47 -28.35
CA ASP A 81 9.01 11.84 -29.74
C ASP A 81 9.80 13.13 -29.79
N ARG A 82 9.84 13.89 -28.68
CA ARG A 82 10.67 15.08 -28.52
C ARG A 82 12.00 14.78 -27.83
N GLY A 83 12.29 13.50 -27.59
CA GLY A 83 13.54 13.01 -27.02
C GLY A 83 13.66 13.17 -25.50
N VAL A 84 12.61 13.59 -24.79
CA VAL A 84 12.63 13.70 -23.33
C VAL A 84 12.59 12.30 -22.72
N ALA A 85 13.50 12.00 -21.81
CA ALA A 85 13.46 10.78 -21.01
C ALA A 85 12.67 11.03 -19.74
N VAL A 86 11.65 10.21 -19.46
CA VAL A 86 10.89 10.21 -18.21
C VAL A 86 11.17 8.89 -17.49
N VAL A 87 11.73 8.98 -16.29
CA VAL A 87 12.13 7.85 -15.45
C VAL A 87 11.45 8.00 -14.10
N ALA A 88 10.56 7.06 -13.78
CA ALA A 88 9.99 6.95 -12.44
C ALA A 88 10.91 6.12 -11.54
N ILE A 89 11.07 6.52 -10.28
CA ILE A 89 11.87 5.80 -9.29
C ILE A 89 11.03 5.59 -8.03
N GLN A 90 10.96 4.35 -7.56
CA GLN A 90 10.41 4.00 -6.26
C GLN A 90 11.51 4.16 -5.20
N PRO A 91 11.35 5.11 -4.25
CA PRO A 91 12.40 5.47 -3.30
C PRO A 91 12.33 4.73 -1.96
N ASN A 92 11.20 4.09 -1.64
CA ASN A 92 10.90 3.63 -0.29
C ASN A 92 11.54 2.29 0.02
N ASP A 93 12.13 2.15 1.21
CA ASP A 93 12.40 0.83 1.78
C ASP A 93 11.06 0.19 2.21
N PRO A 94 10.64 -0.95 1.63
CA PRO A 94 9.39 -1.62 2.02
C PRO A 94 9.32 -1.98 3.51
N LYS A 95 10.46 -2.21 4.15
CA LYS A 95 10.57 -2.51 5.58
C LYS A 95 10.32 -1.29 6.46
N ALA A 96 10.44 -0.09 5.91
CA ALA A 96 10.18 1.16 6.61
C ALA A 96 8.71 1.59 6.51
N ILE A 97 7.89 0.87 5.75
CA ILE A 97 6.45 1.11 5.64
C ILE A 97 5.74 0.34 6.76
N ARG A 98 4.96 1.03 7.58
CA ARG A 98 4.13 0.37 8.58
C ARG A 98 2.89 -0.22 7.90
N ILE A 99 2.39 -1.32 8.45
CA ILE A 99 1.23 -2.01 7.88
C ILE A 99 -0.02 -1.12 7.79
N ASP A 100 -0.22 -0.22 8.75
CA ASP A 100 -1.33 0.74 8.76
C ASP A 100 -1.16 1.90 7.76
N GLU A 101 0.03 2.09 7.18
CA GLU A 101 0.26 3.03 6.08
C GLU A 101 -0.13 2.45 4.71
N LEU A 102 -0.46 1.17 4.64
CA LEU A 102 -0.99 0.49 3.45
C LEU A 102 -2.53 0.62 3.32
N ASP A 103 -3.16 1.44 4.13
CA ASP A 103 -4.62 1.59 4.23
C ASP A 103 -5.31 2.00 2.92
N SER A 104 -4.55 2.50 1.99
CA SER A 104 -4.98 2.96 0.67
C SER A 104 -4.37 2.17 -0.49
N SER A 105 -3.74 1.02 -0.21
CA SER A 105 -3.08 0.19 -1.22
C SER A 105 -3.44 -1.29 -1.07
N ASP A 106 -3.41 -2.00 -2.20
CA ASP A 106 -3.54 -3.46 -2.26
C ASP A 106 -2.20 -4.18 -2.02
N ILE A 107 -1.08 -3.47 -2.22
CA ILE A 107 0.30 -3.97 -2.16
C ILE A 107 1.23 -2.94 -1.53
N SER A 108 2.44 -3.36 -1.16
CA SER A 108 3.53 -2.51 -0.70
C SER A 108 4.41 -2.02 -1.86
N ASP A 109 5.67 -1.68 -1.59
CA ASP A 109 6.58 -0.98 -2.51
C ASP A 109 7.80 -1.82 -2.93
N SER A 110 7.76 -3.15 -2.84
CA SER A 110 8.84 -4.00 -3.35
C SER A 110 8.87 -4.02 -4.88
N LEU A 111 10.01 -4.42 -5.46
CA LEU A 111 10.14 -4.53 -6.92
C LEU A 111 9.10 -5.47 -7.54
N GLU A 112 8.80 -6.58 -6.90
CA GLU A 112 7.78 -7.52 -7.39
C GLU A 112 6.38 -6.91 -7.33
N GLU A 113 6.05 -6.20 -6.27
CA GLU A 113 4.77 -5.50 -6.14
C GLU A 113 4.65 -4.33 -7.14
N MET A 114 5.76 -3.64 -7.47
CA MET A 114 5.78 -2.66 -8.57
C MET A 114 5.40 -3.30 -9.92
N LYS A 115 5.91 -4.50 -10.22
CA LYS A 115 5.54 -5.26 -11.44
C LYS A 115 4.05 -5.62 -11.43
N MET A 116 3.52 -6.08 -10.28
CA MET A 116 2.09 -6.39 -10.12
C MET A 116 1.22 -5.14 -10.32
N ARG A 117 1.62 -3.99 -9.77
CA ARG A 117 0.92 -2.71 -9.94
C ARG A 117 0.95 -2.25 -11.38
N ALA A 118 2.13 -2.28 -12.01
CA ALA A 118 2.27 -1.86 -13.40
C ALA A 118 1.41 -2.70 -14.35
N ALA A 119 1.38 -4.02 -14.16
CA ALA A 119 0.52 -4.91 -14.92
C ALA A 119 -0.98 -4.64 -14.68
N TYR A 120 -1.38 -4.39 -13.44
CA TYR A 120 -2.78 -4.12 -13.09
C TYR A 120 -3.29 -2.78 -13.62
N LYS A 121 -2.44 -1.76 -13.66
CA LYS A 121 -2.78 -0.39 -14.09
C LYS A 121 -2.33 -0.05 -15.51
N ASP A 122 -1.77 -1.03 -16.23
CA ASP A 122 -1.27 -0.88 -17.61
C ASP A 122 -0.25 0.26 -17.73
N LEU A 123 0.77 0.25 -16.84
CA LEU A 123 1.81 1.26 -16.81
C LEU A 123 3.00 0.85 -17.67
N HIS A 124 3.42 1.71 -18.59
CA HIS A 124 4.45 1.42 -19.59
C HIS A 124 5.68 2.34 -19.53
N TYR A 125 5.69 3.33 -18.62
CA TYR A 125 6.86 4.18 -18.43
C TYR A 125 8.01 3.42 -17.75
N THR A 126 9.24 3.88 -17.94
CA THR A 126 10.41 3.33 -17.22
C THR A 126 10.21 3.51 -15.71
N TYR A 127 10.13 2.42 -14.97
CA TYR A 127 9.89 2.43 -13.53
C TYR A 127 10.95 1.60 -12.81
N LEU A 128 11.79 2.27 -12.04
CA LEU A 128 13.00 1.74 -11.41
C LEU A 128 12.82 1.62 -9.89
N TYR A 129 13.53 0.68 -9.30
CA TYR A 129 13.50 0.40 -7.87
C TYR A 129 14.81 0.78 -7.20
N ASP A 130 14.75 1.64 -6.19
CA ASP A 130 15.90 2.06 -5.36
C ASP A 130 15.67 1.76 -3.86
N GLY A 131 14.59 1.04 -3.50
CA GLY A 131 14.18 0.83 -2.12
C GLY A 131 15.21 0.10 -1.24
N ASP A 132 15.96 -0.85 -1.79
CA ASP A 132 16.95 -1.63 -1.03
C ASP A 132 18.19 -0.83 -0.63
N THR A 133 18.65 0.06 -1.50
CA THR A 133 19.88 0.84 -1.31
C THR A 133 19.64 2.29 -0.99
N GLN A 134 18.57 2.84 -1.55
CA GLN A 134 18.23 4.26 -1.52
C GLN A 134 19.38 5.17 -1.98
N SER A 135 20.23 4.67 -2.86
CA SER A 135 21.45 5.37 -3.28
C SER A 135 21.13 6.64 -4.05
N VAL A 136 20.23 6.57 -5.03
CA VAL A 136 19.75 7.70 -5.82
C VAL A 136 18.79 8.56 -5.00
N THR A 137 17.96 7.90 -4.22
CA THR A 137 17.03 8.56 -3.30
C THR A 137 17.77 9.46 -2.31
N ARG A 138 18.86 8.99 -1.71
CA ARG A 138 19.71 9.79 -0.80
C ARG A 138 20.39 10.95 -1.53
N ALA A 139 20.85 10.73 -2.76
CA ALA A 139 21.55 11.75 -3.56
C ALA A 139 20.62 12.88 -4.02
N LEU A 140 19.33 12.58 -4.29
CA LEU A 140 18.34 13.55 -4.74
C LEU A 140 17.51 14.14 -3.59
N GLY A 141 17.31 13.42 -2.51
CA GLY A 141 16.59 13.85 -1.31
C GLY A 141 15.10 14.13 -1.54
N PRO A 142 14.32 13.22 -2.17
CA PRO A 142 12.88 13.45 -2.36
C PRO A 142 12.17 13.52 -1.01
N ARG A 143 11.34 14.56 -0.82
CA ARG A 143 10.59 14.76 0.43
C ARG A 143 9.30 13.96 0.48
N ALA A 144 8.70 13.70 -0.69
CA ALA A 144 7.42 13.01 -0.82
C ALA A 144 7.34 12.20 -2.12
N THR A 145 6.26 11.45 -2.28
CA THR A 145 5.85 10.84 -3.55
C THR A 145 4.46 11.36 -3.91
N PRO A 146 4.28 12.00 -5.12
CA PRO A 146 5.30 12.23 -6.15
C PRO A 146 6.22 13.44 -5.87
N HIS A 147 7.49 13.37 -6.33
CA HIS A 147 8.45 14.49 -6.37
C HIS A 147 9.23 14.44 -7.69
N VAL A 148 9.29 15.54 -8.42
CA VAL A 148 9.87 15.64 -9.76
C VAL A 148 11.18 16.39 -9.72
N PHE A 149 12.19 15.86 -10.44
CA PHE A 149 13.48 16.49 -10.69
C PHE A 149 13.72 16.53 -12.20
N ILE A 150 14.02 17.71 -12.76
CA ILE A 150 14.22 17.87 -14.21
C ILE A 150 15.62 18.41 -14.47
N PHE A 151 16.36 17.67 -15.30
CA PHE A 151 17.74 17.94 -15.70
C PHE A 151 17.79 18.36 -17.15
N ASP A 152 18.64 19.35 -17.45
CA ASP A 152 18.94 19.78 -18.82
C ASP A 152 19.86 18.79 -19.57
N LYS A 153 20.24 19.13 -20.80
CA LYS A 153 21.15 18.33 -21.65
C LYS A 153 22.52 18.11 -21.00
N GLN A 154 22.99 19.02 -20.17
CA GLN A 154 24.25 18.91 -19.42
C GLN A 154 24.07 18.16 -18.10
N ARG A 155 22.87 17.57 -17.86
CA ARG A 155 22.51 16.89 -16.62
C ARG A 155 22.61 17.80 -15.38
N LYS A 156 22.35 19.11 -15.54
CA LYS A 156 22.22 20.04 -14.43
C LYS A 156 20.75 20.14 -14.00
N LEU A 157 20.50 20.08 -12.71
CA LEU A 157 19.15 20.23 -12.15
C LEU A 157 18.61 21.63 -12.41
N ARG A 158 17.46 21.73 -13.09
CA ARG A 158 16.83 22.99 -13.47
C ARG A 158 15.46 23.18 -12.85
N TYR A 159 14.84 22.09 -12.40
CA TYR A 159 13.56 22.14 -11.68
C TYR A 159 13.52 21.04 -10.64
N GLU A 160 13.01 21.34 -9.45
CA GLU A 160 12.57 20.33 -8.47
C GLU A 160 11.23 20.77 -7.85
N GLY A 161 10.34 19.80 -7.63
CA GLY A 161 9.04 20.08 -7.03
C GLY A 161 7.93 19.14 -7.48
N ARG A 162 6.70 19.68 -7.51
CA ARG A 162 5.50 18.93 -7.89
C ARG A 162 5.38 18.81 -9.42
N MET A 163 4.60 17.82 -9.88
CA MET A 163 4.27 17.68 -11.30
C MET A 163 3.32 18.76 -11.77
N ASP A 164 2.27 19.01 -10.99
CA ASP A 164 1.28 20.06 -11.17
C ASP A 164 0.73 20.53 -9.79
N ASN A 165 -0.16 21.49 -9.76
CA ASN A 165 -0.58 22.13 -8.52
C ASN A 165 -1.78 21.46 -7.82
N SER A 166 -2.25 20.29 -8.29
CA SER A 166 -3.35 19.57 -7.62
C SER A 166 -3.34 18.07 -7.95
N TYR A 167 -3.51 17.22 -6.92
CA TYR A 167 -3.75 15.79 -7.13
C TYR A 167 -5.12 15.53 -7.80
N ARG A 168 -6.06 16.45 -7.69
CA ARG A 168 -7.36 16.41 -8.39
C ARG A 168 -7.20 16.99 -9.79
N THR A 169 -7.39 16.14 -10.81
CA THR A 169 -7.14 16.50 -12.21
C THR A 169 -7.98 17.71 -12.66
N GLU A 170 -9.24 17.77 -12.23
CA GLU A 170 -10.17 18.86 -12.55
C GLU A 170 -9.83 20.19 -11.87
N MET A 171 -8.93 20.18 -10.88
CA MET A 171 -8.49 21.35 -10.15
C MET A 171 -7.11 21.86 -10.59
N VAL A 172 -6.48 21.19 -11.55
CA VAL A 172 -5.14 21.58 -12.05
C VAL A 172 -5.23 22.90 -12.79
N LYS A 173 -4.50 23.90 -12.32
CA LYS A 173 -4.38 25.25 -12.92
C LYS A 173 -2.99 25.49 -13.49
N THR A 174 -1.96 24.83 -12.97
CA THR A 174 -0.58 24.95 -13.45
C THR A 174 0.03 23.57 -13.62
N GLN A 175 0.76 23.37 -14.70
CA GLN A 175 1.47 22.13 -15.03
C GLN A 175 2.97 22.37 -14.89
N ASP A 176 3.44 22.49 -13.64
CA ASP A 176 4.78 23.01 -13.32
C ASP A 176 5.91 22.20 -14.00
N ALA A 177 5.86 20.86 -13.96
CA ALA A 177 6.85 20.03 -14.64
C ALA A 177 6.83 20.19 -16.16
N ARG A 178 5.64 20.29 -16.79
CA ARG A 178 5.51 20.50 -18.24
C ARG A 178 6.07 21.88 -18.63
N ASN A 179 5.78 22.91 -17.85
CA ASN A 179 6.32 24.25 -18.10
C ASN A 179 7.87 24.26 -18.05
N ALA A 180 8.45 23.53 -17.11
CA ALA A 180 9.90 23.38 -17.01
C ALA A 180 10.49 22.64 -18.22
N ILE A 181 9.87 21.53 -18.66
CA ILE A 181 10.27 20.78 -19.84
C ILE A 181 10.21 21.65 -21.09
N GLU A 182 9.11 22.39 -21.30
CA GLU A 182 8.94 23.27 -22.46
C GLU A 182 10.00 24.36 -22.50
N ALA A 183 10.30 25.00 -21.37
CA ALA A 183 11.37 26.01 -21.30
C ALA A 183 12.73 25.42 -21.72
N LEU A 184 13.09 24.24 -21.20
CA LEU A 184 14.37 23.59 -21.52
C LEU A 184 14.46 23.16 -23.00
N LEU A 185 13.39 22.62 -23.57
CA LEU A 185 13.34 22.26 -24.99
C LEU A 185 13.43 23.48 -25.92
N ALA A 186 12.94 24.66 -25.48
CA ALA A 186 13.08 25.92 -26.18
C ALA A 186 14.45 26.60 -25.95
N GLY A 187 15.35 26.00 -25.14
CA GLY A 187 16.65 26.60 -24.79
C GLY A 187 16.55 27.79 -23.85
N LEU A 188 15.41 27.91 -23.13
CA LEU A 188 15.15 29.01 -22.20
C LEU A 188 15.44 28.57 -20.75
N GLU A 189 15.63 29.56 -19.87
CA GLU A 189 15.65 29.31 -18.43
C GLU A 189 14.28 28.88 -17.93
N VAL A 190 14.25 27.98 -16.94
CA VAL A 190 13.01 27.56 -16.28
C VAL A 190 12.51 28.71 -15.39
N PRO A 191 11.32 29.27 -15.66
CA PRO A 191 10.84 30.46 -14.94
C PRO A 191 10.57 30.20 -13.46
N VAL A 192 10.06 29.01 -13.13
CA VAL A 192 9.81 28.53 -11.76
C VAL A 192 10.63 27.28 -11.55
N GLN A 193 11.75 27.41 -10.88
CA GLN A 193 12.72 26.32 -10.71
C GLN A 193 12.43 25.42 -9.50
N HIS A 194 11.61 25.90 -8.57
CA HIS A 194 11.23 25.19 -7.35
C HIS A 194 9.75 25.38 -7.04
N THR A 195 9.08 24.28 -6.61
CA THR A 195 7.73 24.31 -6.04
C THR A 195 7.61 23.39 -4.85
N GLY A 196 6.69 23.69 -3.92
CA GLY A 196 6.36 22.78 -2.83
C GLY A 196 5.77 21.46 -3.35
N VAL A 197 6.10 20.34 -2.70
CA VAL A 197 5.55 19.02 -3.00
C VAL A 197 4.47 18.63 -2.01
N PHE A 198 3.60 17.71 -2.39
CA PHE A 198 2.59 17.09 -1.54
C PHE A 198 2.49 15.58 -1.86
N GLY A 199 2.11 14.80 -0.87
CA GLY A 199 2.05 13.35 -0.96
C GLY A 199 2.55 12.70 0.33
N CYS A 200 2.77 11.39 0.30
CA CYS A 200 3.33 10.66 1.44
C CYS A 200 4.84 10.89 1.54
N SER A 201 5.34 11.08 2.75
CA SER A 201 6.79 11.24 2.98
C SER A 201 7.57 9.99 2.53
N THR A 202 8.76 10.19 1.99
CA THR A 202 9.70 9.10 1.67
C THR A 202 9.94 8.21 2.88
N LYS A 203 9.89 6.89 2.66
CA LYS A 203 10.13 5.88 3.70
C LYS A 203 11.59 5.49 3.69
N TRP A 204 12.34 6.18 4.52
CA TRP A 204 13.78 5.97 4.65
C TRP A 204 14.09 4.70 5.43
N GLN A 205 15.15 4.00 5.05
CA GLN A 205 15.59 2.75 5.67
C GLN A 205 15.80 2.88 7.19
N GLU A 206 16.18 4.06 7.68
CA GLU A 206 16.36 4.36 9.10
C GLU A 206 15.08 4.16 9.94
N LYS A 207 13.91 4.19 9.29
CA LYS A 207 12.61 3.96 9.94
C LYS A 207 12.19 2.50 10.02
N SER A 208 12.96 1.56 9.43
CA SER A 208 12.62 0.13 9.45
C SER A 208 12.51 -0.44 10.87
N ALA A 209 13.32 0.07 11.81
CA ALA A 209 13.25 -0.33 13.21
C ALA A 209 11.94 0.11 13.89
N GLU A 210 11.41 1.30 13.54
CA GLU A 210 10.12 1.82 14.04
C GLU A 210 8.96 0.98 13.49
N SER A 211 9.02 0.62 12.22
CA SER A 211 8.04 -0.25 11.58
C SER A 211 8.03 -1.65 12.22
N ALA A 212 9.20 -2.24 12.44
CA ALA A 212 9.32 -3.52 13.13
C ALA A 212 8.80 -3.47 14.58
N GLU A 213 9.02 -2.36 15.29
CA GLU A 213 8.48 -2.16 16.64
C GLU A 213 6.95 -2.04 16.64
N ALA A 214 6.38 -1.36 15.64
CA ALA A 214 4.93 -1.28 15.46
C ALA A 214 4.31 -2.68 15.26
N LEU A 215 4.94 -3.55 14.45
CA LEU A 215 4.50 -4.94 14.28
C LEU A 215 4.61 -5.74 15.57
N ARG A 216 5.70 -5.59 16.36
CA ARG A 216 5.82 -6.24 17.66
C ARG A 216 4.73 -5.81 18.65
N LYS A 217 4.36 -4.52 18.65
CA LYS A 217 3.24 -4.02 19.47
C LYS A 217 1.91 -4.63 19.04
N ILE A 218 1.66 -4.79 17.76
CA ILE A 218 0.48 -5.50 17.26
C ILE A 218 0.50 -6.95 17.76
N ALA A 219 1.59 -7.66 17.56
CA ALA A 219 1.75 -9.05 17.97
C ALA A 219 1.62 -9.29 19.48
N SER A 220 1.88 -8.27 20.30
CA SER A 220 1.76 -8.35 21.78
C SER A 220 0.34 -8.04 22.28
N GLN A 221 -0.60 -7.67 21.44
CA GLN A 221 -1.98 -7.41 21.85
C GLN A 221 -2.66 -8.72 22.29
N PRO A 222 -3.54 -8.66 23.30
CA PRO A 222 -4.23 -9.86 23.77
C PRO A 222 -5.18 -10.39 22.70
N VAL A 223 -5.12 -11.69 22.48
CA VAL A 223 -6.08 -12.42 21.63
C VAL A 223 -7.30 -12.79 22.45
N LYS A 224 -8.49 -12.59 21.88
CA LYS A 224 -9.77 -12.96 22.50
C LYS A 224 -10.49 -13.97 21.64
N LEU A 225 -11.24 -14.85 22.30
CA LEU A 225 -12.08 -15.87 21.66
C LEU A 225 -13.42 -15.91 22.37
N GLU A 226 -14.47 -15.61 21.62
CA GLU A 226 -15.87 -15.61 22.08
C GLU A 226 -16.60 -16.84 21.52
N MET A 227 -17.68 -17.26 22.18
CA MET A 227 -18.55 -18.30 21.64
C MET A 227 -19.62 -17.67 20.74
N ALA A 228 -19.92 -18.29 19.60
CA ALA A 228 -20.93 -17.79 18.66
C ALA A 228 -22.15 -18.72 18.63
N THR A 229 -23.30 -18.21 19.01
CA THR A 229 -24.59 -18.85 18.87
C THR A 229 -25.17 -18.67 17.46
N ALA A 230 -26.27 -19.37 17.15
CA ALA A 230 -26.98 -19.19 15.89
C ALA A 230 -27.46 -17.73 15.70
N GLU A 231 -27.89 -17.07 16.77
CA GLU A 231 -28.31 -15.67 16.72
C GLU A 231 -27.14 -14.75 16.41
N ASP A 232 -25.97 -14.96 17.02
CA ASP A 232 -24.77 -14.18 16.73
C ASP A 232 -24.36 -14.31 15.25
N LEU A 233 -24.46 -15.50 14.68
CA LEU A 233 -24.14 -15.78 13.28
C LEU A 233 -25.13 -15.13 12.31
N GLN A 234 -26.41 -15.10 12.65
CA GLN A 234 -27.44 -14.36 11.89
C GLN A 234 -27.16 -12.86 11.92
N GLN A 235 -26.78 -12.31 13.07
CA GLN A 235 -26.40 -10.91 13.19
C GLN A 235 -25.12 -10.57 12.41
N LEU A 236 -24.15 -11.49 12.37
CA LEU A 236 -22.95 -11.33 11.54
C LEU A 236 -23.32 -11.23 10.06
N HIS A 237 -24.21 -12.09 9.58
CA HIS A 237 -24.67 -12.09 8.18
C HIS A 237 -25.46 -10.82 7.85
N ALA A 238 -26.34 -10.37 8.74
CA ALA A 238 -27.15 -9.17 8.53
C ALA A 238 -26.32 -7.89 8.39
N ASN A 239 -25.15 -7.85 9.00
CA ASN A 239 -24.21 -6.71 9.00
C ASN A 239 -24.88 -5.34 9.16
N SER A 240 -25.55 -5.11 10.29
CA SER A 240 -26.21 -3.82 10.59
C SER A 240 -25.30 -2.80 11.28
N THR A 241 -23.97 -2.93 11.14
CA THR A 241 -22.98 -2.13 11.90
C THR A 241 -22.55 -0.84 11.21
N ASN A 242 -22.94 -0.60 9.96
CA ASN A 242 -22.45 0.48 9.11
C ASN A 242 -20.94 0.42 8.79
N HIS A 243 -20.27 -0.71 9.11
CA HIS A 243 -18.89 -1.00 8.71
C HIS A 243 -18.85 -2.08 7.64
N MET A 244 -17.86 -2.01 6.76
CA MET A 244 -17.54 -3.14 5.89
C MET A 244 -17.08 -4.30 6.76
N ARG A 245 -17.57 -5.52 6.50
CA ARG A 245 -17.26 -6.69 7.32
C ARG A 245 -16.73 -7.82 6.46
N LEU A 246 -15.54 -8.31 6.82
CA LEU A 246 -14.96 -9.55 6.29
C LEU A 246 -15.15 -10.64 7.32
N VAL A 247 -15.82 -11.73 6.94
CA VAL A 247 -16.03 -12.92 7.78
C VAL A 247 -15.29 -14.08 7.15
N SER A 248 -14.40 -14.74 7.91
CA SER A 248 -13.69 -15.94 7.46
C SER A 248 -13.97 -17.11 8.41
N PHE A 249 -14.53 -18.18 7.87
CA PHE A 249 -14.75 -19.45 8.57
C PHE A 249 -13.58 -20.39 8.34
N TRP A 250 -13.06 -20.95 9.43
CA TRP A 250 -11.85 -21.77 9.43
C TRP A 250 -11.89 -22.86 10.48
N ALA A 251 -10.90 -23.78 10.47
CA ALA A 251 -10.71 -24.74 11.53
C ALA A 251 -9.23 -25.06 11.71
N THR A 252 -8.86 -25.56 12.88
CA THR A 252 -7.47 -25.93 13.21
C THR A 252 -6.93 -27.06 12.35
N TRP A 253 -7.77 -27.94 11.85
CA TRP A 253 -7.45 -29.06 10.95
C TRP A 253 -7.44 -28.65 9.46
N CYS A 254 -7.84 -27.45 9.10
CA CYS A 254 -7.93 -26.95 7.72
C CYS A 254 -6.59 -26.33 7.30
N GLY A 255 -5.76 -27.05 6.55
CA GLY A 255 -4.45 -26.56 6.10
C GLY A 255 -4.53 -25.27 5.31
N ALA A 256 -5.39 -25.20 4.30
CA ALA A 256 -5.60 -24.00 3.48
C ALA A 256 -6.04 -22.79 4.31
N CYS A 257 -6.90 -23.01 5.33
CA CYS A 257 -7.31 -21.95 6.24
C CYS A 257 -6.12 -21.38 7.03
N ILE A 258 -5.22 -22.24 7.49
CA ILE A 258 -4.04 -21.87 8.28
C ILE A 258 -3.04 -21.09 7.42
N ASP A 259 -2.89 -21.47 6.15
CA ASP A 259 -1.99 -20.82 5.22
C ASP A 259 -2.43 -19.35 4.95
N GLU A 260 -3.71 -19.10 4.69
CA GLU A 260 -4.24 -17.77 4.40
C GLU A 260 -4.56 -16.90 5.64
N PHE A 261 -4.53 -17.49 6.84
CA PHE A 261 -4.96 -16.79 8.06
C PHE A 261 -4.14 -15.51 8.35
N THR A 262 -2.84 -15.54 8.09
CA THR A 262 -1.96 -14.37 8.27
C THR A 262 -2.34 -13.25 7.32
N ASP A 263 -2.69 -13.57 6.07
CA ASP A 263 -3.11 -12.58 5.08
C ASP A 263 -4.40 -11.86 5.49
N PHE A 264 -5.35 -12.55 6.14
CA PHE A 264 -6.54 -11.91 6.70
C PHE A 264 -6.20 -10.97 7.86
N GLN A 265 -5.26 -11.35 8.74
CA GLN A 265 -4.80 -10.45 9.80
C GLN A 265 -4.10 -9.22 9.21
N ASP A 266 -3.31 -9.37 8.15
CA ASP A 266 -2.69 -8.25 7.44
C ASP A 266 -3.75 -7.33 6.81
N ILE A 267 -4.77 -7.87 6.15
CA ILE A 267 -5.92 -7.11 5.63
C ILE A 267 -6.58 -6.29 6.75
N PHE A 268 -6.80 -6.91 7.91
CA PHE A 268 -7.36 -6.22 9.07
C PHE A 268 -6.46 -5.08 9.54
N GLN A 269 -5.16 -5.33 9.72
CA GLN A 269 -4.23 -4.29 10.16
C GLN A 269 -4.11 -3.14 9.15
N MET A 270 -4.16 -3.44 7.85
CA MET A 270 -4.14 -2.43 6.78
C MET A 270 -5.39 -1.53 6.84
N TYR A 271 -6.56 -2.10 6.98
CA TYR A 271 -7.82 -1.36 6.73
C TYR A 271 -8.69 -1.11 7.95
N LYS A 272 -8.35 -1.59 9.15
CA LYS A 272 -9.16 -1.40 10.38
C LYS A 272 -9.47 0.07 10.71
N ASN A 273 -8.57 0.98 10.35
CA ASN A 273 -8.77 2.42 10.53
C ASN A 273 -9.62 3.06 9.41
N ARG A 274 -10.08 2.26 8.44
CA ARG A 274 -10.89 2.63 7.28
C ARG A 274 -12.26 1.96 7.29
N ASP A 275 -12.82 1.73 8.47
CA ASP A 275 -14.15 1.11 8.66
C ASP A 275 -14.25 -0.34 8.15
N LEU A 276 -13.17 -1.12 8.19
CA LEU A 276 -13.19 -2.57 7.98
C LEU A 276 -13.14 -3.32 9.31
N GLU A 277 -14.11 -4.19 9.53
CA GLU A 277 -14.09 -5.21 10.59
C GLU A 277 -13.70 -6.57 10.01
N LEU A 278 -12.80 -7.29 10.68
CA LEU A 278 -12.55 -8.71 10.43
C LEU A 278 -13.11 -9.53 11.57
N VAL A 279 -13.93 -10.52 11.23
CA VAL A 279 -14.40 -11.54 12.15
C VAL A 279 -13.96 -12.92 11.65
N THR A 280 -13.14 -13.62 12.43
CA THR A 280 -12.81 -15.02 12.15
C THR A 280 -13.71 -15.93 12.97
N VAL A 281 -14.24 -16.97 12.37
CA VAL A 281 -15.15 -17.92 13.02
C VAL A 281 -14.59 -19.33 12.88
N SER A 282 -14.16 -19.91 13.99
CA SER A 282 -13.75 -21.32 14.02
C SER A 282 -14.96 -22.24 14.03
N THR A 283 -14.95 -23.22 13.13
CA THR A 283 -15.95 -24.30 13.07
C THR A 283 -15.54 -25.53 13.86
N ASN A 284 -14.49 -25.44 14.67
CA ASN A 284 -14.10 -26.47 15.63
C ASN A 284 -15.21 -26.72 16.66
N MET A 285 -15.18 -27.91 17.29
CA MET A 285 -16.08 -28.24 18.39
C MET A 285 -15.75 -27.39 19.64
N PRO A 286 -16.72 -27.11 20.52
CA PRO A 286 -16.51 -26.28 21.72
C PRO A 286 -15.44 -26.80 22.67
N ASP A 287 -15.25 -28.11 22.76
CA ASP A 287 -14.23 -28.75 23.59
C ASP A 287 -12.80 -28.60 23.02
N GLU A 288 -12.65 -28.26 21.75
CA GLU A 288 -11.38 -27.92 21.09
C GLU A 288 -10.94 -26.45 21.31
N LYS A 289 -11.67 -25.69 22.16
CA LYS A 289 -11.40 -24.26 22.41
C LYS A 289 -9.94 -23.94 22.74
N ALA A 290 -9.26 -24.83 23.46
CA ALA A 290 -7.86 -24.65 23.82
C ALA A 290 -6.93 -24.72 22.60
N ASP A 291 -7.22 -25.57 21.62
CA ASP A 291 -6.44 -25.69 20.38
C ASP A 291 -6.67 -24.50 19.45
N VAL A 292 -7.93 -24.05 19.36
CA VAL A 292 -8.30 -22.84 18.63
C VAL A 292 -7.57 -21.63 19.21
N MET A 293 -7.59 -21.47 20.54
CA MET A 293 -6.92 -20.36 21.21
C MET A 293 -5.41 -20.36 20.94
N ARG A 294 -4.74 -21.52 21.08
CA ARG A 294 -3.30 -21.65 20.76
C ARG A 294 -2.99 -21.24 19.32
N MET A 295 -3.84 -21.60 18.35
CA MET A 295 -3.66 -21.23 16.95
C MET A 295 -3.81 -19.70 16.76
N LEU A 296 -4.83 -19.11 17.35
CA LEU A 296 -5.06 -17.66 17.28
C LEU A 296 -3.91 -16.87 17.90
N GLU A 297 -3.39 -17.31 19.05
CA GLU A 297 -2.21 -16.72 19.70
C GLU A 297 -0.96 -16.83 18.82
N LYS A 298 -0.70 -18.02 18.24
CA LYS A 298 0.41 -18.25 17.31
C LYS A 298 0.33 -17.35 16.07
N LYS A 299 -0.87 -17.02 15.62
CA LYS A 299 -1.13 -16.17 14.45
C LYS A 299 -1.31 -14.69 14.81
N HIS A 300 -1.17 -14.31 16.08
CA HIS A 300 -1.39 -12.97 16.59
C HIS A 300 -2.73 -12.37 16.14
N ALA A 301 -3.81 -13.18 16.27
CA ALA A 301 -5.13 -12.85 15.76
C ALA A 301 -5.82 -11.76 16.61
N THR A 302 -5.51 -10.51 16.36
CA THR A 302 -6.02 -9.35 17.11
C THR A 302 -7.38 -8.86 16.60
N SER A 303 -7.92 -9.46 15.54
CA SER A 303 -9.29 -9.26 15.08
C SER A 303 -10.30 -9.89 16.05
N ARG A 304 -11.59 -9.72 15.79
CA ARG A 304 -12.65 -10.43 16.52
C ARG A 304 -12.64 -11.91 16.13
N ASN A 305 -12.52 -12.81 17.13
CA ASN A 305 -12.44 -14.25 16.88
C ASN A 305 -13.57 -14.96 17.63
N LEU A 306 -14.28 -15.80 16.91
CA LEU A 306 -15.41 -16.56 17.40
C LEU A 306 -15.16 -18.08 17.27
N LEU A 307 -15.77 -18.86 18.12
CA LEU A 307 -15.85 -20.33 18.07
C LEU A 307 -17.31 -20.75 18.13
N PHE A 308 -17.73 -21.72 17.37
CA PHE A 308 -19.08 -22.28 17.45
C PHE A 308 -19.42 -22.68 18.89
N ALA A 309 -20.63 -22.29 19.34
CA ALA A 309 -21.06 -22.46 20.71
C ALA A 309 -21.59 -23.89 21.01
N SER A 310 -21.86 -24.70 19.98
CA SER A 310 -22.36 -26.06 20.11
C SER A 310 -21.77 -26.98 19.04
N ASP A 311 -21.99 -28.27 19.17
CA ASP A 311 -21.64 -29.32 18.21
C ASP A 311 -22.64 -29.41 17.03
N GLU A 312 -23.73 -28.65 17.07
CA GLU A 312 -24.70 -28.57 15.98
C GLU A 312 -24.18 -27.72 14.81
N THR A 313 -22.99 -28.09 14.29
CA THR A 313 -22.25 -27.29 13.29
C THR A 313 -23.08 -26.98 12.03
N ALA A 314 -23.86 -27.92 11.53
CA ALA A 314 -24.71 -27.71 10.36
C ALA A 314 -25.79 -26.66 10.60
N ALA A 315 -26.40 -26.62 11.81
CA ALA A 315 -27.40 -25.62 12.18
C ALA A 315 -26.77 -24.23 12.32
N LEU A 316 -25.58 -24.14 12.93
CA LEU A 316 -24.80 -22.88 13.04
C LEU A 316 -24.38 -22.36 11.67
N GLN A 317 -23.90 -23.20 10.78
CA GLN A 317 -23.56 -22.81 9.41
C GLN A 317 -24.77 -22.29 8.65
N ALA A 318 -25.90 -23.02 8.71
CA ALA A 318 -27.16 -22.59 8.07
C ALA A 318 -27.71 -21.29 8.67
N ALA A 319 -27.47 -21.02 9.96
CA ALA A 319 -27.85 -19.77 10.60
C ALA A 319 -27.08 -18.56 10.03
N PHE A 320 -25.81 -18.76 9.66
CA PHE A 320 -25.04 -17.73 8.95
C PHE A 320 -25.46 -17.62 7.47
N ASP A 321 -25.39 -18.72 6.74
CA ASP A 321 -25.71 -18.75 5.31
C ASP A 321 -26.32 -20.12 4.95
N PRO A 322 -27.62 -20.21 4.67
CA PRO A 322 -28.29 -21.47 4.34
C PRO A 322 -27.81 -22.07 2.99
N THR A 323 -27.07 -21.32 2.19
CA THR A 323 -26.49 -21.78 0.92
C THR A 323 -25.05 -22.30 1.07
N TRP A 324 -24.46 -22.23 2.27
CA TRP A 324 -23.09 -22.70 2.52
C TRP A 324 -23.03 -24.22 2.60
N GLU A 325 -22.16 -24.82 1.77
CA GLU A 325 -21.97 -26.28 1.64
C GLU A 325 -21.12 -26.91 2.76
N SER A 326 -21.00 -26.25 3.89
CA SER A 326 -20.33 -26.74 5.12
C SER A 326 -18.82 -26.99 5.02
N ALA A 327 -18.15 -26.60 3.93
CA ALA A 327 -16.71 -26.72 3.78
C ALA A 327 -16.00 -25.41 4.21
N VAL A 328 -14.75 -25.55 4.67
CA VAL A 328 -13.84 -24.43 5.00
C VAL A 328 -12.56 -24.55 4.18
N PRO A 329 -11.90 -23.40 3.83
CA PRO A 329 -12.26 -22.02 4.19
C PRO A 329 -13.54 -21.54 3.50
N TYR A 330 -14.32 -20.71 4.19
CA TYR A 330 -15.45 -20.02 3.61
C TYR A 330 -15.37 -18.54 3.99
N THR A 331 -15.36 -17.66 2.99
CA THR A 331 -15.11 -16.22 3.19
C THR A 331 -16.20 -15.38 2.57
N VAL A 332 -16.74 -14.42 3.34
CA VAL A 332 -17.74 -13.47 2.88
C VAL A 332 -17.33 -12.05 3.23
N LEU A 333 -17.41 -11.15 2.26
CA LEU A 333 -17.23 -9.71 2.44
C LEU A 333 -18.56 -9.00 2.25
N PHE A 334 -18.98 -8.24 3.24
CA PHE A 334 -20.18 -7.38 3.21
C PHE A 334 -19.76 -5.91 3.10
N ASP A 335 -20.53 -5.11 2.35
CA ASP A 335 -20.44 -3.66 2.47
C ASP A 335 -21.08 -3.16 3.78
N ALA A 336 -21.00 -1.85 4.02
CA ALA A 336 -21.56 -1.22 5.22
C ALA A 336 -23.10 -1.33 5.36
N ASN A 337 -23.80 -1.75 4.30
CA ASN A 337 -25.26 -1.93 4.29
C ASN A 337 -25.66 -3.42 4.32
N GLY A 338 -24.73 -4.34 4.54
CA GLY A 338 -24.98 -5.77 4.56
C GLY A 338 -25.08 -6.44 3.17
N LYS A 339 -24.77 -5.73 2.09
CA LYS A 339 -24.73 -6.33 0.77
C LYS A 339 -23.45 -7.15 0.60
N VAL A 340 -23.58 -8.38 0.12
CA VAL A 340 -22.44 -9.24 -0.20
C VAL A 340 -21.68 -8.67 -1.40
N LEU A 341 -20.39 -8.38 -1.20
CA LEU A 341 -19.45 -7.93 -2.24
C LEU A 341 -18.59 -9.08 -2.77
N TYR A 342 -18.27 -10.04 -1.91
CA TYR A 342 -17.50 -11.23 -2.24
C TYR A 342 -18.01 -12.42 -1.44
N ARG A 343 -18.03 -13.61 -2.06
CA ARG A 343 -18.30 -14.89 -1.40
C ARG A 343 -17.42 -15.94 -2.05
N GLY A 344 -16.66 -16.69 -1.25
CA GLY A 344 -15.76 -17.73 -1.73
C GLY A 344 -15.75 -18.95 -0.83
N LEU A 345 -15.74 -20.12 -1.46
CA LEU A 345 -15.48 -21.41 -0.83
C LEU A 345 -14.11 -21.88 -1.32
N GLY A 346 -13.23 -22.30 -0.39
CA GLY A 346 -11.82 -22.57 -0.68
C GLY A 346 -10.92 -21.34 -0.53
N SER A 347 -9.66 -21.48 -0.91
CA SER A 347 -8.66 -20.41 -0.76
C SER A 347 -9.03 -19.16 -1.54
N VAL A 348 -8.72 -18.01 -0.96
CA VAL A 348 -9.06 -16.68 -1.50
C VAL A 348 -7.89 -16.10 -2.29
N ASP A 349 -8.17 -15.49 -3.43
CA ASP A 349 -7.22 -14.55 -4.04
C ASP A 349 -7.16 -13.27 -3.19
N ILE A 350 -6.14 -13.20 -2.35
CA ILE A 350 -5.94 -12.10 -1.38
C ILE A 350 -5.80 -10.75 -2.09
N LEU A 351 -5.13 -10.70 -3.23
CA LEU A 351 -4.94 -9.46 -3.97
C LEU A 351 -6.26 -8.96 -4.55
N GLN A 352 -7.04 -9.85 -5.11
CA GLN A 352 -8.39 -9.54 -5.59
C GLN A 352 -9.31 -9.10 -4.45
N LEU A 353 -9.23 -9.75 -3.28
CA LEU A 353 -10.00 -9.37 -2.09
C LEU A 353 -9.63 -7.95 -1.62
N ARG A 354 -8.32 -7.63 -1.51
CA ARG A 354 -7.84 -6.28 -1.16
C ARG A 354 -8.36 -5.21 -2.14
N ARG A 355 -8.33 -5.48 -3.45
CA ARG A 355 -8.86 -4.59 -4.49
C ARG A 355 -10.38 -4.40 -4.36
N THR A 356 -11.11 -5.46 -4.06
CA THR A 356 -12.55 -5.40 -3.81
C THR A 356 -12.85 -4.53 -2.58
N ILE A 357 -12.09 -4.69 -1.49
CA ILE A 357 -12.18 -3.85 -0.29
C ILE A 357 -11.95 -2.39 -0.65
N LEU A 358 -10.82 -2.05 -1.28
CA LEU A 358 -10.45 -0.68 -1.64
C LEU A 358 -11.45 0.00 -2.58
N GLY A 359 -12.05 -0.76 -3.51
CA GLY A 359 -13.07 -0.26 -4.43
C GLY A 359 -14.40 0.08 -3.75
N ASN A 360 -14.62 -0.37 -2.52
CA ASN A 360 -15.87 -0.21 -1.78
C ASN A 360 -15.72 0.52 -0.43
N LEU A 361 -14.50 0.68 0.10
CA LEU A 361 -14.26 1.51 1.28
C LEU A 361 -14.58 2.98 1.00
N PRO A 362 -15.02 3.75 2.02
CA PRO A 362 -15.17 5.20 1.90
C PRO A 362 -13.88 5.84 1.36
N ALA A 363 -14.02 6.79 0.44
CA ALA A 363 -12.87 7.47 -0.14
C ALA A 363 -12.09 8.25 0.90
N ALA A 364 -10.81 7.93 1.10
CA ALA A 364 -9.92 8.72 1.95
C ALA A 364 -9.59 10.08 1.30
N TYR A 365 -9.59 10.13 -0.03
CA TYR A 365 -9.30 11.32 -0.85
C TYR A 365 -10.32 11.45 -1.97
N ALA A 366 -10.70 12.66 -2.33
CA ALA A 366 -11.64 12.90 -3.44
C ALA A 366 -11.11 12.29 -4.76
N GLY A 367 -11.94 11.48 -5.43
CA GLY A 367 -11.57 10.77 -6.65
C GLY A 367 -10.88 9.42 -6.43
N PHE A 368 -10.47 9.09 -5.20
CA PHE A 368 -9.71 7.88 -4.90
C PHE A 368 -10.51 6.58 -5.11
N THR A 369 -11.78 6.56 -4.76
CA THR A 369 -12.63 5.38 -5.00
C THR A 369 -12.74 5.05 -6.49
N GLN A 370 -12.74 6.08 -7.36
CA GLN A 370 -12.77 5.89 -8.81
C GLN A 370 -11.47 5.23 -9.33
N TYR A 371 -10.32 5.56 -8.75
CA TYR A 371 -9.03 4.94 -9.09
C TYR A 371 -9.09 3.40 -8.96
N TRP A 372 -9.71 2.88 -7.88
CA TRP A 372 -9.83 1.44 -7.65
C TRP A 372 -10.92 0.77 -8.50
N LYS A 373 -11.95 1.50 -8.91
CA LYS A 373 -13.02 0.98 -9.79
C LYS A 373 -12.60 0.87 -11.25
N THR A 374 -11.76 1.74 -11.74
CA THR A 374 -11.33 1.76 -13.17
C THR A 374 -10.32 0.67 -13.54
N GLY A 375 -9.69 0.01 -12.57
CA GLY A 375 -8.83 -1.16 -12.82
C GLY A 375 -9.58 -2.48 -13.05
N SER A 376 -10.91 -2.50 -12.90
CA SER A 376 -11.71 -3.74 -12.92
C SER A 376 -12.23 -4.17 -14.30
N SER A 377 -11.87 -3.49 -15.38
CA SER A 377 -12.40 -3.82 -16.74
C SER A 377 -11.86 -5.14 -17.33
N GLN A 378 -10.99 -5.88 -16.63
CA GLN A 378 -10.53 -7.21 -17.04
C GLN A 378 -10.94 -8.35 -16.11
N ASN A 379 -11.71 -8.09 -15.04
CA ASN A 379 -12.18 -9.12 -14.12
C ASN A 379 -13.67 -9.39 -14.29
N GLU A 380 -14.07 -10.08 -15.36
CA GLU A 380 -15.23 -10.96 -15.26
C GLU A 380 -14.88 -12.07 -14.25
N PRO A 381 -15.82 -12.46 -13.35
CA PRO A 381 -15.58 -13.57 -12.44
C PRO A 381 -15.24 -14.80 -13.28
N VAL A 382 -14.10 -15.41 -13.01
CA VAL A 382 -13.74 -16.72 -13.54
C VAL A 382 -14.89 -17.65 -13.17
N LYS A 383 -15.73 -17.97 -14.14
CA LYS A 383 -16.73 -19.02 -13.99
C LYS A 383 -15.96 -20.27 -13.62
N SER A 384 -16.17 -20.78 -12.41
CA SER A 384 -15.65 -22.06 -11.96
C SER A 384 -16.04 -23.11 -12.99
N GLY A 385 -15.11 -23.43 -13.88
CA GLY A 385 -15.25 -24.50 -14.84
C GLY A 385 -15.35 -25.82 -14.06
N ARG A 386 -16.52 -26.41 -14.04
CA ARG A 386 -16.69 -27.82 -13.73
C ARG A 386 -15.80 -28.63 -14.69
N ARG A 387 -14.85 -29.32 -14.16
CA ARG A 387 -14.45 -30.65 -14.64
C ARG A 387 -14.02 -31.51 -13.45
#